data_fef150d7527c95549b50a3c21af56ca6
#
_entry.id   fef150d7527c95549b50a3c21af56ca6
#
_cell.length_a   1.000
_cell.length_b   1.000
_cell.length_c   1.000
_cell.angle_alpha   90.00
_cell.angle_beta   90.00
_cell.angle_gamma   90.00
#
_symmetry.space_group_name_H-M   'P 1'
#
loop_
_entity.id
_entity.type
_entity.pdbx_description
1 polymer ?
#
loop_
_entity_poly.entity_id
_entity_poly.type
_entity_poly.pdbx_seq_one_letter_code
_entity_poly.pdbx_strand_id
1 'polypeptide(L)'
;MKSRAPAPQSRPKAKATPAAQPGEVRIISGQWRGRKLPVLDVQGLRPTTDRVKETLFNWLMQDTQGRVVLDCFSGSGSLAFEALSRHALSAVLIERDQKAAQQLKQNLARLNCSNAEVRHSDTMQLLAAPALQQFDLVFIDPPFRQNLALPCARLLNNGWLKPEALIYLETEKELDISELPPGWRLLKDKIAGQLAYRLFQYQPEHAG
;
A
#
# COMPACT_ATOMS: atom_id res chain seq x y z
N MET A 1 -67.30 29.76 -25.17
CA MET A 1 -66.60 28.67 -24.49
C MET A 1 -65.10 28.81 -24.75
N LYS A 2 -64.32 29.27 -23.76
CA LYS A 2 -62.83 29.41 -23.89
C LYS A 2 -62.20 28.22 -23.16
N SER A 3 -61.54 27.34 -23.92
CA SER A 3 -60.79 26.21 -23.46
C SER A 3 -59.51 26.69 -22.76
N ARG A 4 -59.33 26.26 -21.51
CA ARG A 4 -58.16 26.54 -20.67
C ARG A 4 -57.11 25.45 -20.84
N ALA A 5 -55.91 25.81 -21.27
CA ALA A 5 -54.78 24.90 -21.43
C ALA A 5 -54.29 24.40 -20.03
N PRO A 6 -53.84 23.14 -19.92
CA PRO A 6 -53.31 22.61 -18.66
C PRO A 6 -51.90 23.15 -18.35
N ALA A 7 -51.62 23.42 -17.10
CA ALA A 7 -50.37 23.91 -16.58
C ALA A 7 -49.23 22.83 -16.69
N PRO A 8 -47.96 23.24 -16.89
CA PRO A 8 -46.86 22.31 -17.00
C PRO A 8 -46.54 21.63 -15.67
N GLN A 9 -46.51 20.27 -15.68
CA GLN A 9 -46.13 19.45 -14.55
C GLN A 9 -44.63 19.63 -14.26
N SER A 10 -44.30 19.98 -13.05
CA SER A 10 -42.93 20.08 -12.55
C SER A 10 -42.25 18.67 -12.50
N ARG A 11 -41.13 18.54 -13.24
CA ARG A 11 -40.27 17.37 -13.18
C ARG A 11 -39.74 17.16 -11.77
N PRO A 12 -39.73 15.92 -11.23
CA PRO A 12 -39.12 15.65 -9.93
C PRO A 12 -37.60 15.90 -10.00
N LYS A 13 -37.09 16.70 -9.08
CA LYS A 13 -35.65 16.89 -8.87
C LYS A 13 -35.03 15.54 -8.50
N ALA A 14 -34.08 15.06 -9.31
CA ALA A 14 -33.27 13.91 -8.97
C ALA A 14 -32.61 14.14 -7.61
N LYS A 15 -32.86 13.24 -6.65
CA LYS A 15 -32.15 13.22 -5.37
C LYS A 15 -30.67 12.98 -5.67
N ALA A 16 -29.83 13.95 -5.31
CA ALA A 16 -28.39 13.76 -5.32
C ALA A 16 -28.03 12.55 -4.43
N THR A 17 -27.35 11.59 -5.01
CA THR A 17 -26.77 10.45 -4.28
C THR A 17 -25.85 11.02 -3.20
N PRO A 18 -25.96 10.63 -1.93
CA PRO A 18 -25.04 11.09 -0.90
C PRO A 18 -23.61 10.76 -1.33
N ALA A 19 -22.71 11.74 -1.30
CA ALA A 19 -21.30 11.51 -1.50
C ALA A 19 -20.84 10.45 -0.49
N ALA A 20 -20.20 9.37 -0.97
CA ALA A 20 -19.65 8.35 -0.12
C ALA A 20 -18.75 9.00 0.94
N GLN A 21 -18.96 8.68 2.21
CA GLN A 21 -18.11 9.20 3.28
C GLN A 21 -16.68 8.70 3.03
N PRO A 22 -15.66 9.57 3.09
CA PRO A 22 -14.29 9.14 2.91
C PRO A 22 -13.96 8.06 3.93
N GLY A 23 -13.35 6.95 3.46
CA GLY A 23 -12.83 5.92 4.34
C GLY A 23 -11.77 6.50 5.28
N GLU A 24 -11.47 5.79 6.35
CA GLU A 24 -10.39 6.15 7.28
C GLU A 24 -9.42 4.98 7.44
N VAL A 25 -8.13 5.27 7.48
CA VAL A 25 -7.11 4.33 7.93
C VAL A 25 -6.65 4.72 9.33
N ARG A 26 -6.60 3.75 10.24
CA ARG A 26 -6.17 3.95 11.62
C ARG A 26 -4.73 3.50 11.80
N ILE A 27 -3.91 4.31 12.48
CA ILE A 27 -2.56 3.93 12.93
C ILE A 27 -2.70 3.19 14.26
N ILE A 28 -2.13 1.98 14.34
CA ILE A 28 -2.34 1.05 15.46
C ILE A 28 -1.35 1.31 16.59
N SER A 29 -0.09 1.63 16.27
CA SER A 29 0.99 1.75 17.25
C SER A 29 1.98 2.86 16.89
N GLY A 30 2.98 3.07 17.77
CA GLY A 30 4.04 4.06 17.58
C GLY A 30 3.63 5.48 17.94
N GLN A 31 4.40 6.45 17.43
CA GLN A 31 4.26 7.87 17.78
C GLN A 31 2.91 8.49 17.41
N TRP A 32 2.23 7.92 16.40
CA TRP A 32 0.91 8.39 15.94
C TRP A 32 -0.23 7.44 16.29
N ARG A 33 -0.04 6.56 17.27
CA ARG A 33 -1.05 5.59 17.70
C ARG A 33 -2.42 6.22 17.89
N GLY A 34 -3.44 5.57 17.32
CA GLY A 34 -4.84 5.96 17.42
C GLY A 34 -5.27 7.07 16.45
N ARG A 35 -4.34 7.71 15.73
CA ARG A 35 -4.69 8.70 14.70
C ARG A 35 -5.40 8.01 13.54
N LYS A 36 -6.43 8.68 13.04
CA LYS A 36 -7.19 8.29 11.86
C LYS A 36 -6.88 9.26 10.73
N LEU A 37 -6.59 8.71 9.57
CA LEU A 37 -6.26 9.46 8.37
C LEU A 37 -7.33 9.23 7.31
N PRO A 38 -7.82 10.28 6.66
CA PRO A 38 -8.80 10.13 5.59
C PRO A 38 -8.18 9.41 4.39
N VAL A 39 -8.97 8.55 3.78
CA VAL A 39 -8.64 7.81 2.58
C VAL A 39 -9.71 8.07 1.55
N LEU A 40 -9.31 8.26 0.30
CA LEU A 40 -10.26 8.34 -0.80
C LEU A 40 -10.87 6.97 -1.05
N ASP A 41 -12.18 6.94 -1.26
CA ASP A 41 -12.89 5.75 -1.73
C ASP A 41 -12.58 5.57 -3.24
N VAL A 42 -11.46 4.94 -3.53
CA VAL A 42 -11.10 4.55 -4.90
C VAL A 42 -11.60 3.13 -5.10
N GLN A 43 -12.44 2.92 -6.12
CA GLN A 43 -12.95 1.59 -6.49
C GLN A 43 -11.79 0.59 -6.61
N GLY A 44 -11.84 -0.48 -5.81
CA GLY A 44 -10.82 -1.53 -5.80
C GLY A 44 -9.78 -1.42 -4.68
N LEU A 45 -9.70 -0.34 -3.94
CA LEU A 45 -8.91 -0.24 -2.72
C LEU A 45 -9.64 -1.00 -1.60
N ARG A 46 -9.22 -2.22 -1.32
CA ARG A 46 -9.59 -2.94 -0.11
C ARG A 46 -8.61 -2.51 0.99
N PRO A 47 -9.03 -1.75 2.02
CA PRO A 47 -8.11 -1.37 3.08
C PRO A 47 -7.54 -2.63 3.73
N THR A 48 -6.22 -2.70 3.86
CA THR A 48 -5.57 -3.71 4.70
C THR A 48 -6.20 -3.62 6.08
N THR A 49 -6.85 -4.68 6.53
CA THR A 49 -7.58 -4.65 7.79
C THR A 49 -6.62 -4.45 8.97
N ASP A 50 -7.08 -3.83 10.05
CA ASP A 50 -6.26 -3.67 11.27
C ASP A 50 -5.67 -4.99 11.74
N ARG A 51 -6.41 -6.11 11.62
CA ARG A 51 -5.95 -7.44 11.99
C ARG A 51 -4.75 -7.91 11.14
N VAL A 52 -4.73 -7.60 9.85
CA VAL A 52 -3.61 -7.95 8.95
C VAL A 52 -2.39 -7.11 9.32
N LYS A 53 -2.58 -5.80 9.52
CA LYS A 53 -1.51 -4.90 10.00
C LYS A 53 -0.93 -5.36 11.33
N GLU A 54 -1.78 -5.69 12.31
CA GLU A 54 -1.32 -6.24 13.59
C GLU A 54 -0.48 -7.51 13.41
N THR A 55 -0.92 -8.43 12.56
CA THR A 55 -0.16 -9.65 12.29
C THR A 55 1.21 -9.32 11.68
N LEU A 56 1.24 -8.48 10.62
CA LEU A 56 2.47 -8.08 9.96
C LEU A 56 3.44 -7.39 10.93
N PHE A 57 2.96 -6.37 11.64
CA PHE A 57 3.83 -5.60 12.52
C PHE A 57 4.21 -6.33 13.82
N ASN A 58 3.51 -7.42 14.19
CA ASN A 58 3.98 -8.37 15.18
C ASN A 58 5.16 -9.21 14.63
N TRP A 59 5.14 -9.58 13.35
CA TRP A 59 6.29 -10.23 12.72
C TRP A 59 7.50 -9.30 12.61
N LEU A 60 7.26 -8.00 12.40
CA LEU A 60 8.27 -6.95 12.21
C LEU A 60 8.61 -6.19 13.52
N MET A 61 8.22 -6.67 14.69
CA MET A 61 8.22 -5.90 15.92
C MET A 61 9.58 -5.25 16.27
N GLN A 62 10.69 -5.92 15.96
CA GLN A 62 12.05 -5.42 16.19
C GLN A 62 12.74 -4.92 14.91
N ASP A 63 12.11 -5.10 13.75
CA ASP A 63 12.72 -4.91 12.46
C ASP A 63 12.16 -3.69 11.67
N THR A 64 11.36 -2.85 12.29
CA THR A 64 10.79 -1.66 11.64
C THR A 64 11.59 -0.39 11.96
N GLN A 65 12.05 -0.25 13.19
CA GLN A 65 12.77 0.94 13.63
C GLN A 65 14.08 1.13 12.85
N GLY A 66 14.32 2.35 12.37
CA GLY A 66 15.54 2.71 11.64
C GLY A 66 15.61 2.20 10.20
N ARG A 67 14.61 1.46 9.70
CA ARG A 67 14.59 0.92 8.33
C ARG A 67 14.19 1.97 7.30
N VAL A 68 14.77 1.87 6.12
CA VAL A 68 14.36 2.58 4.92
C VAL A 68 13.30 1.74 4.21
N VAL A 69 12.09 2.27 4.10
CA VAL A 69 10.89 1.54 3.67
C VAL A 69 10.51 1.88 2.25
N LEU A 70 10.10 0.88 1.45
CA LEU A 70 9.43 1.05 0.17
C LEU A 70 8.03 0.43 0.25
N ASP A 71 7.01 1.22 -0.06
CA ASP A 71 5.64 0.75 -0.23
C ASP A 71 5.30 0.80 -1.72
N CYS A 72 5.29 -0.37 -2.36
CA CYS A 72 5.18 -0.50 -3.81
C CYS A 72 3.78 -0.16 -4.35
N PHE A 73 2.74 -0.34 -3.53
CA PHE A 73 1.33 -0.12 -3.91
C PHE A 73 0.62 0.55 -2.75
N SER A 74 0.92 1.82 -2.52
CA SER A 74 0.62 2.45 -1.23
C SER A 74 -0.87 2.63 -0.95
N GLY A 75 -1.69 2.84 -1.98
CA GLY A 75 -3.14 2.98 -1.81
C GLY A 75 -3.51 3.98 -0.73
N SER A 76 -4.01 3.47 0.39
CA SER A 76 -4.35 4.28 1.58
C SER A 76 -3.14 4.73 2.40
N GLY A 77 -1.95 4.21 2.14
CA GLY A 77 -0.74 4.42 2.93
C GLY A 77 -0.69 3.64 4.24
N SER A 78 -1.60 2.70 4.43
CA SER A 78 -1.81 1.99 5.70
C SER A 78 -0.53 1.36 6.25
N LEU A 79 0.28 0.71 5.41
CA LEU A 79 1.51 0.03 5.81
C LEU A 79 2.65 1.02 6.03
N ALA A 80 2.84 1.96 5.11
CA ALA A 80 3.90 2.96 5.23
C ALA A 80 3.71 3.88 6.44
N PHE A 81 2.49 4.38 6.70
CA PHE A 81 2.21 5.22 7.87
C PHE A 81 2.40 4.46 9.18
N GLU A 82 2.04 3.18 9.23
CA GLU A 82 2.28 2.34 10.39
C GLU A 82 3.79 2.15 10.63
N ALA A 83 4.57 1.88 9.57
CA ALA A 83 6.03 1.75 9.67
C ALA A 83 6.69 3.05 10.15
N LEU A 84 6.31 4.20 9.58
CA LEU A 84 6.79 5.52 9.99
C LEU A 84 6.40 5.82 11.45
N SER A 85 5.17 5.46 11.85
CA SER A 85 4.73 5.60 13.24
C SER A 85 5.58 4.77 14.21
N ARG A 86 6.11 3.64 13.76
CA ARG A 86 7.01 2.74 14.51
C ARG A 86 8.48 3.08 14.30
N HIS A 87 8.77 4.34 13.94
CA HIS A 87 10.12 4.90 13.84
C HIS A 87 10.97 4.32 12.70
N ALA A 88 10.36 3.94 11.57
CA ALA A 88 11.12 3.76 10.34
C ALA A 88 11.93 5.03 10.03
N LEU A 89 13.15 4.87 9.52
CA LEU A 89 14.04 5.99 9.21
C LEU A 89 13.44 6.89 8.13
N SER A 90 12.93 6.28 7.09
CA SER A 90 12.24 6.96 6.00
C SER A 90 11.33 6.01 5.23
N ALA A 91 10.42 6.55 4.42
CA ALA A 91 9.59 5.76 3.54
C ALA A 91 9.41 6.40 2.16
N VAL A 92 9.41 5.57 1.11
CA VAL A 92 8.94 5.93 -0.24
C VAL A 92 7.63 5.21 -0.50
N LEU A 93 6.60 5.99 -0.84
CA LEU A 93 5.26 5.51 -1.13
C LEU A 93 5.01 5.66 -2.63
N ILE A 94 4.77 4.56 -3.35
CA ILE A 94 4.44 4.60 -4.78
C ILE A 94 2.94 4.45 -4.94
N GLU A 95 2.32 5.41 -5.65
CA GLU A 95 0.89 5.40 -5.92
C GLU A 95 0.61 5.88 -7.34
N ARG A 96 -0.15 5.10 -8.10
CA ARG A 96 -0.49 5.38 -9.49
C ARG A 96 -1.65 6.37 -9.65
N ASP A 97 -2.63 6.32 -8.74
CA ASP A 97 -3.76 7.24 -8.78
C ASP A 97 -3.35 8.62 -8.26
N GLN A 98 -3.54 9.64 -9.08
CA GLN A 98 -3.15 11.01 -8.75
C GLN A 98 -3.86 11.56 -7.50
N LYS A 99 -5.13 11.24 -7.33
CA LYS A 99 -5.92 11.72 -6.18
C LYS A 99 -5.48 11.03 -4.89
N ALA A 100 -5.26 9.71 -4.96
CA ALA A 100 -4.73 8.94 -3.84
C ALA A 100 -3.31 9.43 -3.46
N ALA A 101 -2.42 9.65 -4.42
CA ALA A 101 -1.10 10.20 -4.17
C ALA A 101 -1.15 11.59 -3.51
N GLN A 102 -2.10 12.45 -3.93
CA GLN A 102 -2.32 13.74 -3.29
C GLN A 102 -2.84 13.60 -1.86
N GLN A 103 -3.75 12.65 -1.61
CA GLN A 103 -4.25 12.36 -0.26
C GLN A 103 -3.14 11.85 0.66
N LEU A 104 -2.25 10.99 0.16
CA LEU A 104 -1.07 10.53 0.90
C LEU A 104 -0.18 11.70 1.33
N LYS A 105 0.11 12.66 0.42
CA LYS A 105 0.88 13.88 0.73
C LYS A 105 0.20 14.73 1.80
N GLN A 106 -1.11 14.90 1.72
CA GLN A 106 -1.88 15.62 2.74
C GLN A 106 -1.82 14.91 4.10
N ASN A 107 -1.87 13.59 4.11
CA ASN A 107 -1.77 12.79 5.34
C ASN A 107 -0.37 12.91 5.97
N LEU A 108 0.70 12.89 5.18
CA LEU A 108 2.06 13.17 5.68
C LEU A 108 2.17 14.56 6.31
N ALA A 109 1.60 15.59 5.66
CA ALA A 109 1.56 16.93 6.22
C ALA A 109 0.77 17.00 7.54
N ARG A 110 -0.38 16.33 7.65
CA ARG A 110 -1.19 16.23 8.89
C ARG A 110 -0.44 15.55 10.03
N LEU A 111 0.47 14.62 9.69
CA LEU A 111 1.32 13.92 10.66
C LEU A 111 2.59 14.72 11.02
N ASN A 112 2.85 15.85 10.35
CA ASN A 112 4.12 16.57 10.38
C ASN A 112 5.29 15.64 10.05
N CYS A 113 5.12 14.73 9.09
CA CYS A 113 6.10 13.76 8.68
C CYS A 113 6.95 14.33 7.53
N SER A 114 8.24 14.54 7.78
CA SER A 114 9.20 15.07 6.80
C SER A 114 10.14 14.02 6.22
N ASN A 115 10.10 12.79 6.73
CA ASN A 115 10.97 11.68 6.34
C ASN A 115 10.29 10.66 5.42
N ALA A 116 9.31 11.12 4.63
CA ALA A 116 8.64 10.28 3.64
C ALA A 116 8.39 11.02 2.33
N GLU A 117 8.47 10.28 1.23
CA GLU A 117 8.25 10.77 -0.13
C GLU A 117 7.09 9.99 -0.78
N VAL A 118 6.15 10.71 -1.41
CA VAL A 118 5.10 10.10 -2.24
C VAL A 118 5.45 10.29 -3.71
N ARG A 119 5.68 9.20 -4.41
CA ARG A 119 5.93 9.15 -5.86
C ARG A 119 4.65 8.79 -6.58
N HIS A 120 4.08 9.76 -7.31
CA HIS A 120 2.98 9.53 -8.21
C HIS A 120 3.52 8.87 -9.48
N SER A 121 3.49 7.55 -9.54
CA SER A 121 4.04 6.74 -10.64
C SER A 121 3.40 5.35 -10.68
N ASP A 122 3.48 4.72 -11.83
CA ASP A 122 3.26 3.28 -11.92
C ASP A 122 4.46 2.54 -11.31
N THR A 123 4.19 1.56 -10.46
CA THR A 123 5.22 0.80 -9.74
C THR A 123 6.14 0.04 -10.67
N MET A 124 5.60 -0.62 -11.70
CA MET A 124 6.39 -1.39 -12.65
C MET A 124 7.32 -0.49 -13.44
N GLN A 125 6.81 0.66 -13.87
CA GLN A 125 7.60 1.65 -14.61
C GLN A 125 8.73 2.24 -13.75
N LEU A 126 8.44 2.56 -12.49
CA LEU A 126 9.44 3.10 -11.57
C LEU A 126 10.52 2.08 -11.25
N LEU A 127 10.14 0.84 -10.93
CA LEU A 127 11.10 -0.22 -10.59
C LEU A 127 11.92 -0.74 -11.78
N ALA A 128 11.46 -0.53 -13.01
CA ALA A 128 12.24 -0.84 -14.22
C ALA A 128 13.43 0.11 -14.44
N ALA A 129 13.43 1.27 -13.82
CA ALA A 129 14.56 2.19 -13.84
C ALA A 129 15.67 1.74 -12.89
N PRO A 130 16.93 2.20 -13.07
CA PRO A 130 18.01 1.93 -12.12
C PRO A 130 17.64 2.41 -10.71
N ALA A 131 17.92 1.59 -9.71
CA ALA A 131 17.66 1.93 -8.32
C ALA A 131 18.54 3.09 -7.86
N LEU A 132 17.94 4.19 -7.41
CA LEU A 132 18.65 5.34 -6.85
C LEU A 132 19.03 5.14 -5.39
N GLN A 133 18.36 4.22 -4.71
CA GLN A 133 18.61 3.81 -3.32
C GLN A 133 18.13 2.38 -3.10
N GLN A 134 18.62 1.75 -2.06
CA GLN A 134 18.19 0.42 -1.63
C GLN A 134 17.35 0.50 -0.37
N PHE A 135 16.47 -0.48 -0.19
CA PHE A 135 15.50 -0.53 0.90
C PHE A 135 15.75 -1.70 1.85
N ASP A 136 15.51 -1.47 3.14
CA ASP A 136 15.62 -2.47 4.21
C ASP A 136 14.31 -3.22 4.45
N LEU A 137 13.17 -2.59 4.13
CA LEU A 137 11.84 -3.14 4.30
C LEU A 137 10.97 -2.76 3.11
N VAL A 138 10.37 -3.75 2.46
CA VAL A 138 9.54 -3.55 1.27
C VAL A 138 8.15 -4.14 1.50
N PHE A 139 7.11 -3.38 1.16
CA PHE A 139 5.73 -3.84 1.14
C PHE A 139 5.27 -4.01 -0.30
N ILE A 140 4.74 -5.20 -0.62
CA ILE A 140 4.16 -5.56 -1.91
C ILE A 140 2.73 -6.05 -1.64
N ASP A 141 1.77 -5.13 -1.76
CA ASP A 141 0.33 -5.39 -1.61
C ASP A 141 -0.39 -4.90 -2.88
N PRO A 142 -0.21 -5.61 -4.00
CA PRO A 142 -0.77 -5.19 -5.28
C PRO A 142 -2.29 -5.34 -5.32
N PRO A 143 -2.97 -4.58 -6.21
CA PRO A 143 -4.40 -4.76 -6.44
C PRO A 143 -4.73 -6.22 -6.79
N PHE A 144 -5.77 -6.76 -6.14
CA PHE A 144 -6.19 -8.16 -6.25
C PHE A 144 -6.42 -8.60 -7.71
N ARG A 145 -5.95 -9.77 -8.09
CA ARG A 145 -6.10 -10.41 -9.41
C ARG A 145 -5.51 -9.64 -10.60
N GLN A 146 -4.51 -8.81 -10.36
CA GLN A 146 -3.80 -8.12 -11.45
C GLN A 146 -2.45 -8.77 -11.81
N ASN A 147 -2.07 -9.86 -11.17
CA ASN A 147 -0.82 -10.60 -11.42
C ASN A 147 0.44 -9.73 -11.35
N LEU A 148 0.45 -8.71 -10.50
CA LEU A 148 1.56 -7.76 -10.39
C LEU A 148 2.65 -8.19 -9.41
N ALA A 149 2.37 -9.17 -8.54
CA ALA A 149 3.27 -9.59 -7.46
C ALA A 149 4.61 -10.13 -8.00
N LEU A 150 4.59 -11.10 -8.90
CA LEU A 150 5.81 -11.70 -9.48
C LEU A 150 6.61 -10.71 -10.35
N PRO A 151 6.02 -9.93 -11.26
CA PRO A 151 6.74 -8.89 -11.97
C PRO A 151 7.40 -7.87 -11.04
N CYS A 152 6.69 -7.41 -10.00
CA CYS A 152 7.23 -6.50 -9.01
C CYS A 152 8.43 -7.11 -8.28
N ALA A 153 8.32 -8.36 -7.81
CA ALA A 153 9.39 -9.07 -7.14
C ALA A 153 10.65 -9.19 -8.01
N ARG A 154 10.49 -9.51 -9.30
CA ARG A 154 11.61 -9.59 -10.27
C ARG A 154 12.31 -8.24 -10.45
N LEU A 155 11.55 -7.15 -10.54
CA LEU A 155 12.13 -5.81 -10.68
C LEU A 155 12.87 -5.38 -9.40
N LEU A 156 12.36 -5.70 -8.22
CA LEU A 156 13.00 -5.40 -6.95
C LEU A 156 14.38 -6.06 -6.81
N ASN A 157 14.57 -7.25 -7.37
CA ASN A 157 15.87 -7.93 -7.36
C ASN A 157 16.96 -7.19 -8.16
N ASN A 158 16.58 -6.22 -9.01
CA ASN A 158 17.52 -5.44 -9.81
C ASN A 158 18.07 -4.24 -9.02
N GLY A 159 18.63 -4.50 -7.83
CA GLY A 159 19.37 -3.50 -7.06
C GLY A 159 18.54 -2.65 -6.10
N TRP A 160 17.22 -2.92 -5.94
CA TRP A 160 16.36 -2.18 -5.03
C TRP A 160 16.42 -2.66 -3.58
N LEU A 161 16.90 -3.90 -3.36
CA LEU A 161 16.93 -4.54 -2.05
C LEU A 161 18.34 -4.46 -1.44
N LYS A 162 18.43 -4.09 -0.15
CA LYS A 162 19.65 -4.31 0.61
C LYS A 162 19.81 -5.78 0.96
N PRO A 163 21.04 -6.27 1.18
CA PRO A 163 21.23 -7.57 1.83
C PRO A 163 20.41 -7.63 3.13
N GLU A 164 19.79 -8.76 3.43
CA GLU A 164 18.94 -9.00 4.59
C GLU A 164 17.65 -8.14 4.63
N ALA A 165 17.28 -7.47 3.53
CA ALA A 165 16.02 -6.75 3.44
C ALA A 165 14.83 -7.67 3.72
N LEU A 166 13.85 -7.17 4.47
CA LEU A 166 12.59 -7.85 4.73
C LEU A 166 11.55 -7.43 3.68
N ILE A 167 10.82 -8.41 3.17
CA ILE A 167 9.83 -8.20 2.12
C ILE A 167 8.51 -8.82 2.56
N TYR A 168 7.52 -7.95 2.77
CA TYR A 168 6.14 -8.39 2.96
C TYR A 168 5.46 -8.51 1.61
N LEU A 169 4.84 -9.65 1.36
CA LEU A 169 4.13 -9.95 0.13
C LEU A 169 2.70 -10.41 0.47
N GLU A 170 1.71 -9.66 0.00
CA GLU A 170 0.30 -10.04 0.03
C GLU A 170 -0.15 -10.44 -1.38
N THR A 171 -0.76 -11.61 -1.51
CA THR A 171 -1.22 -12.16 -2.79
C THR A 171 -2.45 -13.02 -2.63
N GLU A 172 -3.02 -13.43 -3.76
CA GLU A 172 -3.90 -14.58 -3.80
C GLU A 172 -3.19 -15.82 -3.23
N LYS A 173 -3.93 -16.65 -2.49
CA LYS A 173 -3.36 -17.87 -1.87
C LYS A 173 -2.85 -18.90 -2.89
N GLU A 174 -3.38 -18.83 -4.12
CA GLU A 174 -3.05 -19.70 -5.24
C GLU A 174 -1.70 -19.36 -5.90
N LEU A 175 -1.08 -18.20 -5.57
CA LEU A 175 0.20 -17.83 -6.15
C LEU A 175 1.27 -18.87 -5.80
N ASP A 176 1.90 -19.43 -6.82
CA ASP A 176 3.06 -20.31 -6.64
C ASP A 176 4.30 -19.47 -6.28
N ILE A 177 4.76 -19.59 -5.02
CA ILE A 177 5.92 -18.87 -4.54
C ILE A 177 7.26 -19.42 -5.08
N SER A 178 7.26 -20.58 -5.73
CA SER A 178 8.47 -21.10 -6.41
C SER A 178 8.87 -20.27 -7.61
N GLU A 179 7.95 -19.46 -8.14
CA GLU A 179 8.21 -18.49 -9.23
C GLU A 179 8.82 -17.16 -8.76
N LEU A 180 8.96 -16.94 -7.46
CA LEU A 180 9.63 -15.77 -6.92
C LEU A 180 11.11 -15.77 -7.31
N PRO A 181 11.74 -14.59 -7.42
CA PRO A 181 13.14 -14.51 -7.79
C PRO A 181 14.03 -15.18 -6.74
N PRO A 182 15.24 -15.64 -7.14
CA PRO A 182 16.17 -16.27 -6.22
C PRO A 182 16.57 -15.32 -5.09
N GLY A 183 17.03 -15.89 -3.99
CA GLY A 183 17.47 -15.14 -2.81
C GLY A 183 16.34 -14.71 -1.87
N TRP A 184 15.08 -15.04 -2.14
CA TRP A 184 13.96 -14.74 -1.23
C TRP A 184 13.69 -15.92 -0.30
N ARG A 185 14.22 -15.88 0.91
CA ARG A 185 14.00 -16.91 1.95
C ARG A 185 12.71 -16.64 2.70
N LEU A 186 11.75 -17.56 2.65
CA LEU A 186 10.49 -17.47 3.39
C LEU A 186 10.73 -17.53 4.91
N LEU A 187 10.25 -16.54 5.65
CA LEU A 187 10.32 -16.48 7.12
C LEU A 187 8.97 -16.78 7.77
N LYS A 188 7.88 -16.24 7.21
CA LYS A 188 6.51 -16.39 7.71
C LYS A 188 5.57 -16.60 6.55
N ASP A 189 4.56 -17.43 6.76
CA ASP A 189 3.45 -17.66 5.84
C ASP A 189 2.14 -17.79 6.62
N LYS A 190 1.10 -17.13 6.17
CA LYS A 190 -0.23 -17.18 6.75
C LYS A 190 -1.29 -17.00 5.68
N ILE A 191 -2.25 -17.90 5.66
CA ILE A 191 -3.42 -17.81 4.77
C ILE A 191 -4.63 -17.32 5.57
N ALA A 192 -5.38 -16.36 5.02
CA ALA A 192 -6.64 -15.90 5.55
C ALA A 192 -7.65 -15.67 4.42
N GLY A 193 -8.63 -16.55 4.32
CA GLY A 193 -9.61 -16.51 3.24
C GLY A 193 -8.99 -16.82 1.87
N GLN A 194 -9.02 -15.83 0.98
CA GLN A 194 -8.46 -15.93 -0.38
C GLN A 194 -7.05 -15.34 -0.49
N LEU A 195 -6.52 -14.80 0.61
CA LEU A 195 -5.24 -14.11 0.63
C LEU A 195 -4.19 -14.91 1.40
N ALA A 196 -2.96 -14.79 0.97
CA ALA A 196 -1.76 -15.24 1.65
C ALA A 196 -0.88 -14.04 1.99
N TYR A 197 -0.43 -13.98 3.23
CA TYR A 197 0.48 -12.98 3.76
C TYR A 197 1.81 -13.65 4.03
N ARG A 198 2.88 -13.16 3.44
CA ARG A 198 4.19 -13.78 3.55
C ARG A 198 5.25 -12.75 3.89
N LEU A 199 6.20 -13.16 4.71
CA LEU A 199 7.39 -12.38 4.99
C LEU A 199 8.60 -13.14 4.50
N PHE A 200 9.40 -12.50 3.67
CA PHE A 200 10.66 -13.02 3.16
C PHE A 200 11.84 -12.19 3.66
N GLN A 201 13.01 -12.80 3.64
CA GLN A 201 14.30 -12.14 3.81
C GLN A 201 15.09 -12.30 2.53
N TYR A 202 15.62 -11.19 2.02
CA TYR A 202 16.45 -11.19 0.81
C TYR A 202 17.88 -11.56 1.16
N GLN A 203 18.39 -12.60 0.54
CA GLN A 203 19.77 -13.04 0.60
C GLN A 203 20.33 -13.02 -0.81
N PRO A 204 21.14 -12.00 -1.20
CA PRO A 204 21.72 -11.97 -2.52
C PRO A 204 22.55 -13.21 -2.74
N GLU A 205 22.41 -13.83 -3.92
CA GLU A 205 23.33 -14.89 -4.32
C GLU A 205 24.73 -14.29 -4.35
N HIS A 206 25.67 -14.92 -3.65
CA HIS A 206 27.06 -14.53 -3.73
C HIS A 206 27.50 -14.77 -5.18
N ALA A 207 27.86 -13.68 -5.89
CA ALA A 207 28.58 -13.81 -7.14
C ALA A 207 29.89 -14.56 -6.80
N GLY A 208 29.94 -15.88 -7.15
CA GLY A 208 31.12 -16.70 -7.01
C GLY A 208 32.25 -16.24 -7.93
#